data_78fe43d2db4c96f7ecbc88dd3702b9fc
#
_entry.id   78fe43d2db4c96f7ecbc88dd3702b9fc
#
_cell.length_a   1.000
_cell.length_b   1.000
_cell.length_c   1.000
_cell.angle_alpha   90.00
_cell.angle_beta   90.00
_cell.angle_gamma   90.00
#
_symmetry.space_group_name_H-M   'P 1'
#
loop_
_entity.id
_entity.type
_entity.pdbx_description
1 polymer ?
#
loop_
_entity_poly.entity_id
_entity_poly.type
_entity_poly.pdbx_seq_one_letter_code
_entity_poly.pdbx_strand_id
1 'polypeptide(L)'
;MSTSARGRRSSVRRSVALALAIVPLGLAACGADDAEKNGTAAKAPAAPARLKITTSDAGEGFRTVATKSIKGGLVELTFTNEGRDPHEAQLVRIDGDHTTDEAVKAYSAEEGALPDWLRLTGGAGIAGPGQTATTTLNLEPGTYAMLDDADFMGPVNSERGALASFEVTEGAPGELPKSTATVTGIDNKIGPPDHEFEASGLKLGKNRLRFATKGTEPHHVVMFPILPGKSLEEVEKFFASERPSGPPPVDFAKAAGTAVLDGDAAEVTDLELRKPGPYALVCFLTDRDGKGKQHLSRGMIKEVEVS
;
A
#
# COMPACT_ATOMS: atom_id res chain seq x y z
N MET A 1 15.96 11.59 52.59
CA MET A 1 17.30 12.18 52.74
C MET A 1 17.86 12.28 51.33
N SER A 2 17.74 13.45 50.83
CA SER A 2 18.77 14.52 50.69
C SER A 2 19.64 14.24 49.47
N THR A 3 19.85 15.03 48.50
CA THR A 3 19.78 16.43 48.06
C THR A 3 20.38 16.46 46.67
N SER A 4 19.73 17.05 45.73
CA SER A 4 20.04 18.34 45.10
C SER A 4 21.45 18.49 44.51
N ALA A 5 21.53 18.77 43.19
CA ALA A 5 22.26 19.96 42.74
C ALA A 5 22.03 20.22 41.25
N ARG A 6 21.59 21.44 41.00
CA ARG A 6 21.47 22.16 39.74
C ARG A 6 22.81 22.45 39.10
N GLY A 7 22.89 22.48 37.81
CA GLY A 7 23.98 23.07 37.03
C GLY A 7 23.47 23.70 35.75
N ARG A 8 23.01 24.97 35.84
CA ARG A 8 22.86 25.87 34.69
C ARG A 8 24.23 26.24 34.15
N ARG A 9 24.42 26.19 32.88
CA ARG A 9 25.35 27.09 32.17
C ARG A 9 24.73 27.60 30.88
N SER A 10 24.65 28.92 30.88
CA SER A 10 24.17 29.83 29.83
C SER A 10 25.26 30.17 28.81
N SER A 11 24.78 30.68 27.67
CA SER A 11 25.38 31.66 26.74
C SER A 11 26.47 31.12 25.81
N VAL A 12 26.55 31.52 24.55
CA VAL A 12 26.67 32.86 24.01
C VAL A 12 26.31 32.85 22.52
N ARG A 13 25.47 33.81 22.15
CA ARG A 13 25.20 34.18 20.75
C ARG A 13 26.45 34.85 20.16
N ARG A 14 26.84 34.46 18.96
CA ARG A 14 27.64 35.34 18.07
C ARG A 14 26.97 35.43 16.72
N SER A 15 26.34 36.57 16.50
CA SER A 15 25.91 37.09 15.20
C SER A 15 27.13 37.55 14.42
N VAL A 16 27.27 37.08 13.19
CA VAL A 16 28.18 37.70 12.23
C VAL A 16 27.30 38.18 11.07
N ALA A 17 27.18 39.46 11.01
CA ALA A 17 26.64 40.18 9.85
C ALA A 17 27.75 40.33 8.81
N LEU A 18 27.48 39.93 7.57
CA LEU A 18 28.36 40.27 6.45
C LEU A 18 27.57 41.08 5.43
N ALA A 19 28.11 42.25 5.17
CA ALA A 19 27.52 43.31 4.37
C ALA A 19 27.55 43.03 2.86
N LEU A 20 26.47 43.48 2.20
CA LEU A 20 26.35 43.58 0.74
C LEU A 20 27.31 44.67 0.19
N ALA A 21 27.98 44.34 -0.88
CA ALA A 21 28.54 45.32 -1.83
C ALA A 21 27.79 45.22 -3.16
N ILE A 22 27.07 46.28 -3.49
CA ILE A 22 26.39 46.53 -4.77
C ILE A 22 27.38 47.24 -5.68
N VAL A 23 27.61 46.74 -6.86
CA VAL A 23 28.28 47.44 -7.97
C VAL A 23 27.33 47.50 -9.16
N PRO A 24 26.97 48.64 -9.67
CA PRO A 24 26.23 48.80 -10.92
C PRO A 24 27.16 49.23 -12.06
N LEU A 25 27.14 48.55 -13.19
CA LEU A 25 27.58 49.03 -14.52
C LEU A 25 26.82 48.19 -15.53
N GLY A 26 26.14 48.62 -16.52
CA GLY A 26 26.24 49.75 -17.41
C GLY A 26 25.58 49.25 -18.69
N LEU A 27 24.61 49.96 -19.21
CA LEU A 27 23.88 49.68 -20.46
C LEU A 27 24.82 49.65 -21.67
N ALA A 28 24.62 48.66 -22.56
CA ALA A 28 24.80 48.84 -23.98
C ALA A 28 23.68 48.07 -24.70
N ALA A 29 22.83 48.86 -25.38
CA ALA A 29 21.82 48.33 -26.31
C ALA A 29 22.50 48.12 -27.68
N CYS A 30 22.13 47.04 -28.39
CA CYS A 30 21.90 47.02 -29.83
C CYS A 30 21.52 45.59 -30.30
N GLY A 31 20.46 45.54 -31.10
CA GLY A 31 20.27 44.46 -32.08
C GLY A 31 19.08 43.53 -31.81
N ALA A 32 17.97 43.85 -32.43
CA ALA A 32 16.80 42.99 -32.59
C ALA A 32 17.14 41.76 -33.40
N ASP A 33 16.63 40.62 -32.95
CA ASP A 33 16.06 39.54 -33.82
C ASP A 33 15.06 38.77 -33.00
N ASP A 34 13.80 38.94 -33.34
CA ASP A 34 12.67 38.19 -32.84
C ASP A 34 12.75 36.76 -33.29
N ALA A 35 13.21 35.86 -32.41
CA ALA A 35 12.93 34.44 -32.52
C ALA A 35 12.03 34.09 -31.32
N GLU A 36 10.72 34.08 -31.55
CA GLU A 36 9.74 33.45 -30.65
C GLU A 36 10.17 32.04 -30.36
N LYS A 37 10.91 31.82 -29.30
CA LYS A 37 11.03 30.51 -28.67
C LYS A 37 9.75 30.26 -27.90
N ASN A 38 8.76 29.68 -28.58
CA ASN A 38 7.61 29.04 -28.00
C ASN A 38 8.10 27.78 -27.24
N GLY A 39 8.82 28.03 -26.16
CA GLY A 39 9.16 27.01 -25.17
C GLY A 39 7.92 26.75 -24.33
N THR A 40 7.10 25.78 -24.73
CA THR A 40 6.10 25.20 -23.86
C THR A 40 6.86 24.64 -22.66
N ALA A 41 6.97 25.41 -21.59
CA ALA A 41 7.48 24.92 -20.31
C ALA A 41 6.61 23.71 -19.93
N ALA A 42 7.18 22.52 -19.91
CA ALA A 42 6.48 21.32 -19.46
C ALA A 42 5.94 21.64 -18.06
N LYS A 43 4.61 21.66 -17.95
CA LYS A 43 3.92 21.90 -16.67
C LYS A 43 4.41 20.85 -15.69
N ALA A 44 5.00 21.28 -14.59
CA ALA A 44 5.42 20.35 -13.53
C ALA A 44 4.26 19.39 -13.20
N PRO A 45 4.54 18.10 -12.96
CA PRO A 45 3.50 17.14 -12.60
C PRO A 45 2.69 17.69 -11.43
N ALA A 46 1.37 17.57 -11.51
CA ALA A 46 0.50 17.99 -10.42
C ALA A 46 0.81 17.14 -9.17
N ALA A 47 0.86 17.76 -8.01
CA ALA A 47 1.01 17.03 -6.76
C ALA A 47 -0.18 16.06 -6.57
N PRO A 48 0.03 14.87 -5.97
CA PRO A 48 -1.04 13.92 -5.72
C PRO A 48 -2.13 14.53 -4.83
N ALA A 49 -3.38 14.15 -5.08
CA ALA A 49 -4.46 14.43 -4.15
C ALA A 49 -4.23 13.65 -2.85
N ARG A 50 -4.72 14.16 -1.72
CA ARG A 50 -4.47 13.53 -0.42
C ARG A 50 -5.74 12.92 0.15
N LEU A 51 -5.73 11.61 0.31
CA LEU A 51 -6.73 10.83 0.99
C LEU A 51 -6.22 10.48 2.40
N LYS A 52 -6.95 10.90 3.42
CA LYS A 52 -6.65 10.54 4.81
C LYS A 52 -7.75 9.65 5.34
N ILE A 53 -7.35 8.52 5.93
CA ILE A 53 -8.26 7.58 6.59
C ILE A 53 -7.67 7.28 7.96
N THR A 54 -8.54 7.27 8.99
CA THR A 54 -8.15 6.93 10.37
C THR A 54 -9.17 5.96 10.92
N THR A 55 -8.70 4.84 11.49
CA THR A 55 -9.51 3.87 12.22
C THR A 55 -9.13 3.90 13.70
N SER A 56 -10.11 3.86 14.57
CA SER A 56 -9.96 3.88 16.04
C SER A 56 -10.97 2.94 16.70
N ASP A 57 -10.69 2.51 17.92
CA ASP A 57 -11.63 1.74 18.72
C ASP A 57 -12.92 2.56 19.04
N ALA A 58 -14.09 1.91 19.01
CA ALA A 58 -15.38 2.51 19.35
C ALA A 58 -16.31 1.48 20.01
N GLY A 59 -16.35 1.47 21.33
CA GLY A 59 -17.12 0.45 22.09
C GLY A 59 -16.58 -0.96 21.83
N GLU A 60 -17.43 -1.87 21.35
CA GLU A 60 -17.06 -3.24 20.96
C GLU A 60 -16.65 -3.37 19.50
N GLY A 61 -16.66 -2.28 18.75
CA GLY A 61 -16.29 -2.22 17.34
C GLY A 61 -15.30 -1.10 17.04
N PHE A 62 -15.40 -0.56 15.84
CA PHE A 62 -14.46 0.43 15.31
C PHE A 62 -15.18 1.65 14.75
N ARG A 63 -14.45 2.72 14.61
CA ARG A 63 -14.88 3.93 13.91
C ARG A 63 -13.81 4.33 12.91
N THR A 64 -14.21 4.39 11.65
CA THR A 64 -13.35 4.87 10.58
C THR A 64 -13.82 6.21 10.03
N VAL A 65 -12.89 7.12 9.83
CA VAL A 65 -13.13 8.44 9.26
C VAL A 65 -12.25 8.61 8.03
N ALA A 66 -12.87 8.96 6.91
CA ALA A 66 -12.16 9.25 5.66
C ALA A 66 -12.40 10.69 5.20
N THR A 67 -11.49 11.21 4.38
CA THR A 67 -11.74 12.42 3.57
C THR A 67 -12.96 12.15 2.69
N LYS A 68 -14.01 12.96 2.79
CA LYS A 68 -15.30 12.67 2.12
C LYS A 68 -15.27 12.72 0.60
N SER A 69 -14.42 13.57 0.03
CA SER A 69 -14.27 13.69 -1.42
C SER A 69 -12.86 14.15 -1.76
N ILE A 70 -12.30 13.56 -2.81
CA ILE A 70 -10.98 13.90 -3.34
C ILE A 70 -11.03 13.99 -4.86
N LYS A 71 -10.01 14.64 -5.43
CA LYS A 71 -9.80 14.62 -6.87
C LYS A 71 -9.14 13.31 -7.28
N GLY A 72 -9.62 12.68 -8.35
CA GLY A 72 -9.05 11.48 -8.95
C GLY A 72 -7.71 11.72 -9.67
N GLY A 73 -7.19 10.69 -10.25
CA GLY A 73 -5.85 10.60 -10.78
C GLY A 73 -4.87 10.16 -9.69
N LEU A 74 -3.68 10.75 -9.66
CA LEU A 74 -2.66 10.38 -8.66
C LEU A 74 -3.10 10.80 -7.25
N VAL A 75 -3.20 9.84 -6.34
CA VAL A 75 -3.64 9.99 -4.95
C VAL A 75 -2.60 9.43 -4.00
N GLU A 76 -2.26 10.18 -2.96
CA GLU A 76 -1.49 9.72 -1.81
C GLU A 76 -2.46 9.41 -0.67
N LEU A 77 -2.63 8.12 -0.37
CA LEU A 77 -3.38 7.63 0.79
C LEU A 77 -2.47 7.59 2.01
N THR A 78 -2.93 8.18 3.10
CA THR A 78 -2.38 8.01 4.44
C THR A 78 -3.43 7.35 5.33
N PHE A 79 -3.16 6.13 5.76
CA PHE A 79 -3.98 5.37 6.69
C PHE A 79 -3.33 5.38 8.07
N THR A 80 -4.07 5.81 9.09
CA THR A 80 -3.62 5.84 10.49
C THR A 80 -4.49 4.92 11.33
N ASN A 81 -3.84 3.96 11.98
CA ASN A 81 -4.47 3.09 12.95
C ASN A 81 -4.27 3.67 14.37
N GLU A 82 -5.33 4.22 14.97
CA GLU A 82 -5.37 4.71 16.35
C GLU A 82 -5.98 3.69 17.32
N GLY A 83 -6.33 2.49 16.83
CA GLY A 83 -6.85 1.38 17.62
C GLY A 83 -5.77 0.53 18.26
N ARG A 84 -6.21 -0.53 18.98
CA ARG A 84 -5.34 -1.47 19.71
C ARG A 84 -5.02 -2.73 18.92
N ASP A 85 -5.80 -3.02 17.89
CA ASP A 85 -5.65 -4.18 17.02
C ASP A 85 -5.05 -3.76 15.66
N PRO A 86 -4.46 -4.66 14.87
CA PRO A 86 -4.09 -4.38 13.50
C PRO A 86 -5.31 -4.05 12.64
N HIS A 87 -5.18 -3.10 11.73
CA HIS A 87 -6.20 -2.71 10.76
C HIS A 87 -5.64 -2.65 9.36
N GLU A 88 -6.46 -2.95 8.36
CA GLU A 88 -6.12 -2.87 6.95
C GLU A 88 -6.87 -1.71 6.27
N ALA A 89 -6.24 -1.11 5.27
CA ALA A 89 -6.89 -0.15 4.39
C ALA A 89 -6.93 -0.67 2.96
N GLN A 90 -7.87 -1.58 2.68
CA GLN A 90 -8.22 -2.00 1.34
C GLN A 90 -9.19 -1.00 0.72
N LEU A 91 -8.84 -0.39 -0.40
CA LEU A 91 -9.75 0.46 -1.18
C LEU A 91 -10.48 -0.36 -2.22
N VAL A 92 -11.78 -0.17 -2.31
CA VAL A 92 -12.63 -0.73 -3.36
C VAL A 92 -13.42 0.38 -4.03
N ARG A 93 -13.56 0.31 -5.37
CA ARG A 93 -14.50 1.13 -6.12
C ARG A 93 -15.80 0.35 -6.30
N ILE A 94 -16.91 1.03 -6.09
CA ILE A 94 -18.27 0.48 -6.17
C ILE A 94 -18.92 1.06 -7.42
N ASP A 95 -19.08 0.25 -8.46
CA ASP A 95 -19.67 0.67 -9.73
C ASP A 95 -21.21 0.48 -9.70
N GLY A 96 -21.94 1.35 -10.37
CA GLY A 96 -23.41 1.32 -10.43
C GLY A 96 -24.10 1.78 -9.15
N ASP A 97 -25.30 1.27 -8.90
CA ASP A 97 -26.17 1.68 -7.77
C ASP A 97 -25.98 0.78 -6.53
N HIS A 98 -24.81 0.18 -6.37
CA HIS A 98 -24.50 -0.68 -5.22
C HIS A 98 -24.09 0.12 -3.98
N THR A 99 -24.39 -0.45 -2.82
CA THR A 99 -24.11 0.16 -1.51
C THR A 99 -22.80 -0.32 -0.90
N THR A 100 -22.30 0.43 0.08
CA THR A 100 -21.13 0.03 0.88
C THR A 100 -21.38 -1.28 1.63
N ASP A 101 -22.60 -1.52 2.12
CA ASP A 101 -22.96 -2.76 2.82
C ASP A 101 -22.93 -3.98 1.87
N GLU A 102 -23.33 -3.79 0.61
CA GLU A 102 -23.21 -4.85 -0.41
C GLU A 102 -21.73 -5.10 -0.73
N ALA A 103 -20.91 -4.05 -0.78
CA ALA A 103 -19.47 -4.18 -0.98
C ALA A 103 -18.80 -4.96 0.15
N VAL A 104 -19.14 -4.66 1.42
CA VAL A 104 -18.65 -5.42 2.59
C VAL A 104 -19.03 -6.90 2.44
N LYS A 105 -20.29 -7.21 2.17
CA LYS A 105 -20.75 -8.60 2.02
C LYS A 105 -20.07 -9.34 0.88
N ALA A 106 -19.87 -8.66 -0.25
CA ALA A 106 -19.21 -9.26 -1.40
C ALA A 106 -17.72 -9.52 -1.18
N TYR A 107 -17.04 -8.59 -0.49
CA TYR A 107 -15.62 -8.70 -0.17
C TYR A 107 -15.33 -9.72 0.93
N SER A 108 -16.20 -9.79 1.95
CA SER A 108 -16.05 -10.68 3.11
C SER A 108 -16.62 -12.09 2.88
N ALA A 109 -17.13 -12.39 1.70
CA ALA A 109 -17.64 -13.72 1.38
C ALA A 109 -16.50 -14.73 1.35
N GLU A 110 -16.56 -15.75 2.21
CA GLU A 110 -15.54 -16.81 2.26
C GLU A 110 -15.48 -17.62 0.96
N GLU A 111 -16.61 -17.73 0.26
CA GLU A 111 -16.74 -18.45 -1.01
C GLU A 111 -17.57 -17.62 -1.99
N GLY A 112 -17.22 -17.71 -3.27
CA GLY A 112 -17.98 -17.10 -4.35
C GLY A 112 -17.18 -16.12 -5.20
N ALA A 113 -17.78 -15.70 -6.30
CA ALA A 113 -17.17 -14.76 -7.22
C ALA A 113 -17.17 -13.34 -6.63
N LEU A 114 -16.09 -12.62 -6.79
CA LEU A 114 -16.09 -11.17 -6.63
C LEU A 114 -16.87 -10.55 -7.80
N PRO A 115 -17.96 -9.82 -7.53
CA PRO A 115 -18.78 -9.28 -8.61
C PRO A 115 -18.04 -8.20 -9.42
N ASP A 116 -18.40 -8.05 -10.69
CA ASP A 116 -17.73 -7.12 -11.59
C ASP A 116 -17.89 -5.64 -11.20
N TRP A 117 -18.92 -5.30 -10.44
CA TRP A 117 -19.14 -3.95 -9.93
C TRP A 117 -18.24 -3.59 -8.73
N LEU A 118 -17.56 -4.57 -8.11
CA LEU A 118 -16.61 -4.36 -7.00
C LEU A 118 -15.17 -4.44 -7.54
N ARG A 119 -14.51 -3.29 -7.61
CA ARG A 119 -13.14 -3.18 -8.11
C ARG A 119 -12.15 -3.07 -6.94
N LEU A 120 -11.17 -3.95 -6.89
CA LEU A 120 -10.11 -3.94 -5.88
C LEU A 120 -8.99 -3.02 -6.35
N THR A 121 -8.88 -1.86 -5.72
CA THR A 121 -8.04 -0.77 -6.25
C THR A 121 -6.73 -0.56 -5.49
N GLY A 122 -6.35 -1.51 -4.63
CA GLY A 122 -5.17 -1.38 -3.78
C GLY A 122 -5.48 -0.68 -2.46
N GLY A 123 -4.46 -0.16 -1.82
CA GLY A 123 -4.60 0.49 -0.52
C GLY A 123 -3.31 0.54 0.27
N ALA A 124 -3.38 0.95 1.52
CA ALA A 124 -2.19 1.07 2.35
C ALA A 124 -1.77 -0.25 3.03
N GLY A 125 -2.54 -1.33 2.84
CA GLY A 125 -2.30 -2.59 3.52
C GLY A 125 -2.47 -2.49 5.03
N ILE A 126 -1.78 -3.36 5.78
CA ILE A 126 -1.96 -3.49 7.23
C ILE A 126 -1.09 -2.49 7.99
N ALA A 127 -1.73 -1.75 8.92
CA ALA A 127 -1.08 -0.93 9.93
C ALA A 127 -1.30 -1.51 11.32
N GLY A 128 -0.23 -1.76 12.06
CA GLY A 128 -0.31 -2.14 13.48
C GLY A 128 -0.81 -1.00 14.38
N PRO A 129 -1.10 -1.27 15.66
CA PRO A 129 -1.52 -0.27 16.63
C PRO A 129 -0.62 0.97 16.68
N GLY A 130 -1.22 2.17 16.58
CA GLY A 130 -0.51 3.44 16.57
C GLY A 130 0.37 3.70 15.34
N GLN A 131 0.27 2.88 14.29
CA GLN A 131 1.08 3.02 13.08
C GLN A 131 0.32 3.75 11.97
N THR A 132 1.09 4.28 11.04
CA THR A 132 0.60 4.88 9.81
C THR A 132 1.21 4.14 8.63
N ALA A 133 0.37 3.77 7.67
CA ALA A 133 0.76 3.20 6.39
C ALA A 133 0.45 4.20 5.26
N THR A 134 1.27 4.21 4.21
CA THR A 134 1.11 5.12 3.08
C THR A 134 1.23 4.38 1.77
N THR A 135 0.38 4.76 0.81
CA THR A 135 0.46 4.29 -0.57
C THR A 135 0.14 5.40 -1.54
N THR A 136 0.68 5.31 -2.74
CA THR A 136 0.37 6.20 -3.87
C THR A 136 -0.14 5.35 -5.02
N LEU A 137 -1.31 5.69 -5.53
CA LEU A 137 -2.01 4.96 -6.58
C LEU A 137 -2.82 5.92 -7.46
N ASN A 138 -3.28 5.46 -8.62
CA ASN A 138 -4.21 6.22 -9.44
C ASN A 138 -5.65 5.74 -9.15
N LEU A 139 -6.53 6.67 -8.78
CA LEU A 139 -7.95 6.41 -8.58
C LEU A 139 -8.77 7.06 -9.70
N GLU A 140 -9.63 6.27 -10.31
CA GLU A 140 -10.63 6.75 -11.28
C GLU A 140 -11.81 7.40 -10.56
N PRO A 141 -12.59 8.27 -11.22
CA PRO A 141 -13.82 8.81 -10.65
C PRO A 141 -14.81 7.71 -10.24
N GLY A 142 -15.51 7.93 -9.13
CA GLY A 142 -16.53 6.99 -8.64
C GLY A 142 -16.70 7.01 -7.13
N THR A 143 -17.61 6.16 -6.65
CA THR A 143 -17.85 5.91 -5.23
C THR A 143 -16.87 4.85 -4.72
N TYR A 144 -16.23 5.11 -3.61
CA TYR A 144 -15.25 4.22 -3.00
C TYR A 144 -15.61 3.88 -1.56
N ALA A 145 -15.16 2.72 -1.13
CA ALA A 145 -15.08 2.36 0.28
C ALA A 145 -13.67 1.92 0.65
N MET A 146 -13.28 2.20 1.89
CA MET A 146 -12.18 1.53 2.58
C MET A 146 -12.79 0.40 3.38
N LEU A 147 -12.30 -0.82 3.16
CA LEU A 147 -12.66 -2.04 3.85
C LEU A 147 -11.47 -2.54 4.67
N ASP A 148 -11.76 -3.29 5.71
CA ASP A 148 -10.77 -3.84 6.64
C ASP A 148 -11.13 -5.29 6.99
N ASP A 149 -10.29 -6.21 6.60
CA ASP A 149 -10.41 -7.64 6.92
C ASP A 149 -9.15 -8.21 7.61
N ALA A 150 -8.40 -7.34 8.31
CA ALA A 150 -7.16 -7.73 8.96
C ALA A 150 -7.31 -8.78 10.08
N ASP A 151 -8.52 -9.07 10.53
CA ASP A 151 -8.79 -10.16 11.50
C ASP A 151 -9.08 -11.48 10.76
N PHE A 152 -8.06 -12.25 10.52
CA PHE A 152 -8.15 -13.55 9.84
C PHE A 152 -8.82 -14.66 10.69
N MET A 153 -9.18 -14.40 11.95
CA MET A 153 -9.68 -15.40 12.90
C MET A 153 -11.08 -15.11 13.43
N GLY A 154 -11.66 -13.96 13.11
CA GLY A 154 -12.94 -13.49 13.60
C GLY A 154 -13.82 -12.85 12.54
N PRO A 155 -14.92 -12.20 12.91
CA PRO A 155 -15.70 -11.38 11.99
C PRO A 155 -14.85 -10.27 11.43
N VAL A 156 -14.93 -10.04 10.10
CA VAL A 156 -14.15 -8.99 9.46
C VAL A 156 -14.37 -7.63 10.13
N ASN A 157 -13.32 -6.87 10.29
CA ASN A 157 -13.37 -5.58 10.99
C ASN A 157 -14.36 -4.60 10.34
N SER A 158 -14.57 -4.70 9.02
CA SER A 158 -15.57 -3.90 8.29
C SER A 158 -16.99 -4.11 8.80
N GLU A 159 -17.38 -5.33 9.18
CA GLU A 159 -18.69 -5.64 9.77
C GLU A 159 -18.87 -5.05 11.18
N ARG A 160 -17.76 -4.70 11.81
CA ARG A 160 -17.69 -4.09 13.15
C ARG A 160 -17.47 -2.58 13.11
N GLY A 161 -17.61 -1.95 11.94
CA GLY A 161 -17.50 -0.50 11.74
C GLY A 161 -16.14 0.02 11.25
N ALA A 162 -15.17 -0.85 10.97
CA ALA A 162 -13.91 -0.45 10.34
C ALA A 162 -14.11 -0.26 8.83
N LEU A 163 -15.00 0.65 8.46
CA LEU A 163 -15.29 0.98 7.07
C LEU A 163 -15.58 2.48 6.92
N ALA A 164 -15.30 3.05 5.75
CA ALA A 164 -15.67 4.40 5.40
C ALA A 164 -15.86 4.53 3.88
N SER A 165 -16.84 5.32 3.46
CA SER A 165 -17.06 5.65 2.05
C SER A 165 -16.61 7.08 1.73
N PHE A 166 -16.21 7.30 0.48
CA PHE A 166 -15.79 8.60 -0.04
C PHE A 166 -15.99 8.67 -1.55
N GLU A 167 -16.00 9.89 -2.09
CA GLU A 167 -16.14 10.15 -3.50
C GLU A 167 -14.82 10.55 -4.13
N VAL A 168 -14.54 10.02 -5.31
CA VAL A 168 -13.43 10.42 -6.18
C VAL A 168 -14.01 11.15 -7.38
N THR A 169 -13.66 12.44 -7.53
CA THR A 169 -14.11 13.27 -8.64
C THR A 169 -13.15 13.17 -9.83
N GLU A 170 -13.52 13.75 -10.96
CA GLU A 170 -12.70 13.77 -12.18
C GLU A 170 -11.26 14.23 -11.91
N GLY A 171 -10.30 13.49 -12.49
CA GLY A 171 -8.89 13.78 -12.42
C GLY A 171 -8.10 12.97 -13.44
N ALA A 172 -7.00 13.51 -13.92
CA ALA A 172 -6.14 12.79 -14.86
C ALA A 172 -5.16 11.89 -14.08
N PRO A 173 -4.90 10.65 -14.56
CA PRO A 173 -3.88 9.79 -13.97
C PRO A 173 -2.51 10.47 -14.01
N GLY A 174 -1.68 10.15 -13.03
CA GLY A 174 -0.31 10.65 -12.92
C GLY A 174 0.70 9.51 -12.87
N GLU A 175 1.97 9.88 -13.02
CA GLU A 175 3.06 8.92 -12.88
C GLU A 175 3.26 8.56 -11.41
N LEU A 176 3.32 7.24 -11.11
CA LEU A 176 3.63 6.76 -9.77
C LEU A 176 5.04 7.17 -9.35
N PRO A 177 5.28 7.44 -8.05
CA PRO A 177 6.60 7.81 -7.58
C PRO A 177 7.62 6.68 -7.82
N LYS A 178 8.90 7.04 -7.87
CA LYS A 178 10.00 6.06 -7.99
C LYS A 178 9.99 5.13 -6.79
N SER A 179 10.14 3.85 -7.07
CA SER A 179 10.26 2.78 -6.07
C SER A 179 11.70 2.34 -5.87
N THR A 180 12.01 1.72 -4.74
CA THR A 180 13.29 1.07 -4.45
C THR A 180 13.24 -0.43 -4.64
N ALA A 181 12.03 -0.99 -4.63
CA ALA A 181 11.75 -2.39 -4.83
C ALA A 181 10.54 -2.56 -5.74
N THR A 182 10.43 -3.70 -6.40
CA THR A 182 9.29 -4.05 -7.25
C THR A 182 8.89 -5.48 -7.00
N VAL A 183 7.57 -5.72 -6.86
CA VAL A 183 6.96 -7.05 -6.92
C VAL A 183 5.83 -6.96 -7.94
N THR A 184 5.77 -7.93 -8.85
CA THR A 184 4.69 -8.04 -9.85
C THR A 184 4.03 -9.40 -9.70
N GLY A 185 2.72 -9.42 -9.48
CA GLY A 185 1.88 -10.60 -9.60
C GLY A 185 1.47 -10.78 -11.05
N ILE A 186 1.60 -11.98 -11.58
CA ILE A 186 1.36 -12.29 -12.99
C ILE A 186 0.49 -13.53 -13.07
N ASP A 187 -0.66 -13.45 -13.74
CA ASP A 187 -1.45 -14.59 -14.13
C ASP A 187 -1.13 -14.96 -15.57
N ASN A 188 -0.45 -16.09 -15.74
CA ASN A 188 -0.08 -16.64 -17.04
C ASN A 188 -1.17 -17.57 -17.55
N LYS A 189 -1.73 -17.27 -18.70
CA LYS A 189 -2.83 -18.08 -19.30
C LYS A 189 -2.36 -19.36 -19.99
N ILE A 190 -1.06 -19.65 -20.04
CA ILE A 190 -0.48 -20.74 -20.84
C ILE A 190 0.36 -21.66 -19.95
N GLY A 191 -0.30 -22.63 -19.29
CA GLY A 191 0.35 -23.74 -18.61
C GLY A 191 0.87 -23.46 -17.20
N PRO A 192 1.13 -24.52 -16.39
CA PRO A 192 1.65 -24.37 -15.03
C PRO A 192 3.17 -24.04 -15.02
N PRO A 193 3.64 -23.17 -14.10
CA PRO A 193 2.78 -22.37 -13.20
C PRO A 193 2.03 -21.31 -14.00
N ASP A 194 0.73 -21.23 -13.75
CA ASP A 194 -0.13 -20.23 -14.40
C ASP A 194 -0.24 -18.92 -13.61
N HIS A 195 0.38 -18.88 -12.43
CA HIS A 195 0.53 -17.70 -11.58
C HIS A 195 1.96 -17.61 -11.05
N GLU A 196 2.54 -16.41 -11.02
CA GLU A 196 3.90 -16.22 -10.49
C GLU A 196 4.13 -14.82 -9.92
N PHE A 197 5.19 -14.68 -9.12
CA PHE A 197 5.75 -13.40 -8.73
C PHE A 197 7.08 -13.13 -9.42
N GLU A 198 7.24 -11.92 -9.97
CA GLU A 198 8.53 -11.31 -10.21
C GLU A 198 8.85 -10.34 -9.07
N ALA A 199 10.08 -10.41 -8.52
CA ALA A 199 10.49 -9.55 -7.41
C ALA A 199 11.94 -9.10 -7.58
N SER A 200 12.21 -7.83 -7.21
CA SER A 200 13.54 -7.26 -7.19
C SER A 200 13.67 -6.11 -6.21
N GLY A 201 14.89 -5.86 -5.72
CA GLY A 201 15.25 -4.69 -4.92
C GLY A 201 14.74 -4.69 -3.46
N LEU A 202 14.09 -5.76 -3.00
CA LEU A 202 13.69 -5.91 -1.61
C LEU A 202 14.91 -5.98 -0.69
N LYS A 203 14.87 -5.24 0.43
CA LYS A 203 15.98 -5.16 1.39
C LYS A 203 15.46 -5.02 2.82
N LEU A 204 16.34 -5.28 3.78
CA LEU A 204 16.04 -5.07 5.20
C LEU A 204 15.68 -3.60 5.49
N GLY A 205 14.68 -3.41 6.35
CA GLY A 205 14.18 -2.10 6.73
C GLY A 205 13.11 -1.57 5.77
N LYS A 206 13.06 -0.26 5.62
CA LYS A 206 12.03 0.42 4.82
C LYS A 206 12.25 0.23 3.33
N ASN A 207 11.19 -0.19 2.65
CA ASN A 207 11.11 -0.34 1.21
C ASN A 207 9.99 0.54 0.67
N ARG A 208 10.27 1.32 -0.38
CA ARG A 208 9.26 1.92 -1.23
C ARG A 208 8.98 0.93 -2.34
N LEU A 209 7.96 0.11 -2.15
CA LEU A 209 7.61 -0.99 -3.02
C LEU A 209 6.65 -0.55 -4.11
N ARG A 210 6.99 -0.79 -5.38
CA ARG A 210 6.00 -0.84 -6.46
C ARG A 210 5.41 -2.25 -6.48
N PHE A 211 4.16 -2.38 -6.12
CA PHE A 211 3.38 -3.57 -6.37
C PHE A 211 2.56 -3.37 -7.64
N ALA A 212 2.58 -4.34 -8.54
CA ALA A 212 1.85 -4.31 -9.79
C ALA A 212 1.25 -5.68 -10.08
N THR A 213 0.16 -5.70 -10.84
CA THR A 213 -0.48 -6.91 -11.36
C THR A 213 -0.39 -6.90 -12.88
N LYS A 214 -0.29 -8.07 -13.49
CA LYS A 214 -0.36 -8.28 -14.94
C LYS A 214 -1.31 -9.43 -15.23
N GLY A 215 -2.32 -9.17 -16.00
CA GLY A 215 -3.37 -10.13 -16.34
C GLY A 215 -4.72 -9.67 -15.87
N THR A 216 -5.61 -10.59 -15.53
CA THR A 216 -7.02 -10.28 -15.22
C THR A 216 -7.42 -10.54 -13.78
N GLU A 217 -6.63 -11.34 -13.07
CA GLU A 217 -6.97 -11.78 -11.73
C GLU A 217 -6.50 -10.79 -10.65
N PRO A 218 -7.20 -10.73 -9.50
CA PRO A 218 -6.75 -9.92 -8.37
C PRO A 218 -5.57 -10.58 -7.68
N HIS A 219 -4.60 -9.77 -7.25
CA HIS A 219 -3.44 -10.23 -6.52
C HIS A 219 -3.12 -9.33 -5.33
N HIS A 220 -2.52 -9.94 -4.32
CA HIS A 220 -1.75 -9.27 -3.28
C HIS A 220 -0.40 -9.98 -3.09
N VAL A 221 0.50 -9.39 -2.35
CA VAL A 221 1.67 -10.09 -1.85
C VAL A 221 1.75 -9.98 -0.34
N VAL A 222 1.77 -11.13 0.33
CA VAL A 222 2.13 -11.23 1.75
C VAL A 222 3.52 -11.83 1.85
N MET A 223 4.39 -11.17 2.60
CA MET A 223 5.81 -11.50 2.73
C MET A 223 6.09 -11.99 4.14
N PHE A 224 6.49 -13.24 4.28
CA PHE A 224 6.78 -13.87 5.57
C PHE A 224 8.25 -14.23 5.68
N PRO A 225 8.97 -13.84 6.75
CA PRO A 225 10.28 -14.41 7.03
C PRO A 225 10.18 -15.93 7.21
N ILE A 226 10.96 -16.68 6.47
CA ILE A 226 11.09 -18.14 6.66
C ILE A 226 11.93 -18.39 7.91
N LEU A 227 11.49 -19.31 8.76
CA LEU A 227 12.22 -19.65 9.99
C LEU A 227 13.49 -20.45 9.69
N PRO A 228 14.55 -20.34 10.54
CA PRO A 228 15.78 -21.08 10.35
C PRO A 228 15.55 -22.59 10.21
N GLY A 229 16.15 -23.19 9.17
CA GLY A 229 16.03 -24.62 8.87
C GLY A 229 14.72 -25.03 8.21
N LYS A 230 13.88 -24.06 7.81
CA LYS A 230 12.66 -24.26 7.02
C LYS A 230 12.90 -23.93 5.55
N SER A 231 12.11 -24.54 4.67
CA SER A 231 12.16 -24.35 3.22
C SER A 231 10.88 -23.74 2.67
N LEU A 232 10.97 -23.17 1.45
CA LEU A 232 9.79 -22.69 0.72
C LEU A 232 8.74 -23.78 0.51
N GLU A 233 9.17 -25.02 0.25
CA GLU A 233 8.28 -26.18 0.10
C GLU A 233 7.48 -26.45 1.39
N GLU A 234 8.12 -26.34 2.57
CA GLU A 234 7.41 -26.46 3.85
C GLU A 234 6.39 -25.34 4.04
N VAL A 235 6.71 -24.12 3.60
CA VAL A 235 5.80 -22.95 3.64
C VAL A 235 4.60 -23.19 2.71
N GLU A 236 4.83 -23.60 1.47
CA GLU A 236 3.77 -23.93 0.51
C GLU A 236 2.84 -25.03 1.07
N LYS A 237 3.42 -26.12 1.56
CA LYS A 237 2.67 -27.25 2.14
C LYS A 237 1.86 -26.84 3.36
N PHE A 238 2.40 -25.94 4.19
CA PHE A 238 1.69 -25.42 5.37
C PHE A 238 0.47 -24.59 4.96
N PHE A 239 0.64 -23.65 4.04
CA PHE A 239 -0.44 -22.76 3.62
C PHE A 239 -1.46 -23.43 2.67
N ALA A 240 -1.06 -24.42 1.89
CA ALA A 240 -1.98 -25.17 1.04
C ALA A 240 -2.86 -26.19 1.81
N SER A 241 -2.61 -26.39 3.10
CA SER A 241 -3.34 -27.34 3.93
C SER A 241 -4.55 -26.68 4.60
N GLU A 242 -5.74 -27.25 4.45
CA GLU A 242 -6.93 -26.82 5.21
C GLU A 242 -6.76 -27.02 6.73
N ARG A 243 -5.88 -27.92 7.14
CA ARG A 243 -5.56 -28.21 8.55
C ARG A 243 -4.06 -28.35 8.72
N PRO A 244 -3.33 -27.24 8.72
CA PRO A 244 -1.89 -27.29 8.89
C PRO A 244 -1.54 -27.91 10.25
N SER A 245 -0.57 -28.82 10.28
CA SER A 245 -0.12 -29.50 11.47
C SER A 245 1.32 -29.11 11.83
N GLY A 246 1.60 -29.01 13.13
CA GLY A 246 2.92 -28.64 13.64
C GLY A 246 3.14 -27.12 13.71
N PRO A 247 4.34 -26.69 14.12
CA PRO A 247 4.65 -25.28 14.21
C PRO A 247 4.75 -24.65 12.81
N PRO A 248 4.28 -23.41 12.64
CA PRO A 248 4.37 -22.70 11.36
C PRO A 248 5.84 -22.57 10.91
N PRO A 249 6.12 -22.67 9.60
CA PRO A 249 7.48 -22.52 9.07
C PRO A 249 7.91 -21.07 8.89
N VAL A 250 7.04 -20.11 9.21
CA VAL A 250 7.24 -18.67 9.01
C VAL A 250 7.01 -17.87 10.30
N ASP A 251 7.54 -16.66 10.34
CA ASP A 251 7.34 -15.71 11.44
C ASP A 251 6.18 -14.76 11.11
N PHE A 252 4.96 -15.09 11.53
CA PHE A 252 3.77 -14.27 11.30
C PHE A 252 3.86 -12.86 11.92
N ALA A 253 4.55 -12.72 13.05
CA ALA A 253 4.67 -11.41 13.73
C ALA A 253 5.55 -10.40 12.96
N LYS A 254 6.27 -10.87 11.95
CA LYS A 254 7.15 -10.07 11.10
C LYS A 254 6.65 -10.00 9.66
N ALA A 255 5.44 -10.47 9.40
CA ALA A 255 4.83 -10.38 8.08
C ALA A 255 4.67 -8.92 7.64
N ALA A 256 4.76 -8.70 6.34
CA ALA A 256 4.42 -7.46 5.67
C ALA A 256 3.62 -7.80 4.41
N GLY A 257 2.74 -6.89 3.97
CA GLY A 257 1.91 -7.18 2.80
C GLY A 257 1.35 -5.93 2.15
N THR A 258 0.79 -6.10 0.97
CA THR A 258 0.08 -5.09 0.20
C THR A 258 -1.43 -5.33 0.30
N ALA A 259 -2.22 -4.31 0.04
CA ALA A 259 -3.63 -4.48 -0.28
C ALA A 259 -3.81 -5.23 -1.61
N VAL A 260 -5.02 -5.69 -1.88
CA VAL A 260 -5.36 -6.38 -3.13
C VAL A 260 -5.52 -5.39 -4.27
N LEU A 261 -4.92 -5.70 -5.41
CA LEU A 261 -5.08 -5.00 -6.68
C LEU A 261 -5.76 -5.92 -7.70
N ASP A 262 -6.74 -5.40 -8.42
CA ASP A 262 -7.26 -6.04 -9.65
C ASP A 262 -6.16 -6.13 -10.73
N GLY A 263 -6.42 -6.89 -11.80
CA GLY A 263 -5.49 -7.05 -12.90
C GLY A 263 -5.12 -5.73 -13.58
N ASP A 264 -3.90 -5.69 -14.14
CA ASP A 264 -3.32 -4.55 -14.86
C ASP A 264 -3.27 -3.23 -14.07
N ALA A 265 -3.13 -3.31 -12.73
CA ALA A 265 -3.04 -2.17 -11.84
C ALA A 265 -1.66 -2.06 -11.17
N ALA A 266 -1.38 -0.92 -10.54
CA ALA A 266 -0.16 -0.73 -9.77
C ALA A 266 -0.32 0.35 -8.70
N GLU A 267 0.42 0.16 -7.61
CA GLU A 267 0.59 1.14 -6.53
C GLU A 267 2.05 1.23 -6.09
N VAL A 268 2.39 2.28 -5.36
CA VAL A 268 3.67 2.40 -4.65
C VAL A 268 3.36 2.57 -3.18
N THR A 269 3.67 1.54 -2.39
CA THR A 269 3.40 1.49 -0.95
C THR A 269 4.70 1.45 -0.16
N ASP A 270 4.69 2.05 1.04
CA ASP A 270 5.82 1.98 1.96
C ASP A 270 5.60 0.79 2.92
N LEU A 271 6.54 -0.14 2.96
CA LEU A 271 6.52 -1.29 3.88
C LEU A 271 7.88 -1.52 4.51
N GLU A 272 7.91 -2.24 5.62
CA GLU A 272 9.14 -2.53 6.37
C GLU A 272 9.36 -4.04 6.51
N LEU A 273 10.50 -4.54 5.99
CA LEU A 273 10.97 -5.90 6.21
C LEU A 273 11.90 -5.92 7.42
N ARG A 274 11.48 -6.61 8.50
CA ARG A 274 12.06 -6.45 9.84
C ARG A 274 13.08 -7.51 10.23
N LYS A 275 13.40 -8.45 9.33
CA LYS A 275 14.31 -9.56 9.59
C LYS A 275 15.18 -9.82 8.36
N PRO A 276 16.49 -10.00 8.50
CA PRO A 276 17.30 -10.47 7.38
C PRO A 276 17.05 -11.96 7.11
N GLY A 277 17.31 -12.40 5.89
CA GLY A 277 17.23 -13.79 5.47
C GLY A 277 16.13 -14.07 4.45
N PRO A 278 15.77 -15.34 4.24
CA PRO A 278 14.79 -15.74 3.26
C PRO A 278 13.36 -15.33 3.66
N TYR A 279 12.62 -14.83 2.69
CA TYR A 279 11.18 -14.53 2.78
C TYR A 279 10.41 -15.32 1.75
N ALA A 280 9.25 -15.83 2.14
CA ALA A 280 8.24 -16.32 1.22
C ALA A 280 7.28 -15.19 0.84
N LEU A 281 7.16 -14.90 -0.45
CA LEU A 281 6.13 -14.07 -1.05
C LEU A 281 4.97 -14.98 -1.42
N VAL A 282 3.75 -14.66 -0.98
CA VAL A 282 2.59 -15.54 -1.13
C VAL A 282 1.35 -14.74 -1.55
N CYS A 283 0.56 -15.28 -2.49
CA CYS A 283 -0.79 -14.80 -2.79
C CYS A 283 -1.81 -15.86 -2.35
N PHE A 284 -2.72 -15.49 -1.45
CA PHE A 284 -3.74 -16.39 -0.90
C PHE A 284 -5.07 -16.35 -1.66
N LEU A 285 -5.20 -15.47 -2.62
CA LEU A 285 -6.45 -15.29 -3.37
C LEU A 285 -6.72 -16.47 -4.31
N THR A 286 -7.99 -16.62 -4.66
CA THR A 286 -8.47 -17.40 -5.80
C THR A 286 -8.73 -16.48 -6.98
N ASP A 287 -9.02 -17.05 -8.15
CA ASP A 287 -9.50 -16.26 -9.30
C ASP A 287 -10.76 -15.47 -8.95
N ARG A 288 -11.00 -14.36 -9.63
CA ARG A 288 -12.15 -13.47 -9.40
C ARG A 288 -13.50 -14.17 -9.46
N ASP A 289 -13.62 -15.24 -10.25
CA ASP A 289 -14.83 -16.06 -10.32
C ASP A 289 -15.04 -16.97 -9.08
N GLY A 290 -14.16 -16.91 -8.09
CA GLY A 290 -14.20 -17.67 -6.84
C GLY A 290 -13.95 -19.15 -7.02
N LYS A 291 -13.48 -19.58 -8.20
CA LYS A 291 -13.22 -20.98 -8.51
C LYS A 291 -11.74 -21.29 -8.48
N GLY A 292 -11.46 -22.58 -8.35
CA GLY A 292 -10.09 -23.07 -8.38
C GLY A 292 -9.39 -23.07 -7.02
N LYS A 293 -8.09 -23.29 -7.08
CA LYS A 293 -7.22 -23.27 -5.91
C LYS A 293 -6.67 -21.87 -5.70
N GLN A 294 -6.26 -21.61 -4.47
CA GLN A 294 -5.50 -20.39 -4.16
C GLN A 294 -4.28 -20.26 -5.09
N HIS A 295 -3.94 -19.03 -5.47
CA HIS A 295 -2.84 -18.73 -6.39
C HIS A 295 -1.50 -19.28 -5.90
N LEU A 296 -1.28 -19.37 -4.58
CA LEU A 296 -0.08 -20.00 -4.02
C LEU A 296 0.10 -21.47 -4.50
N SER A 297 -1.01 -22.24 -4.59
CA SER A 297 -1.01 -23.63 -5.06
C SER A 297 -0.92 -23.75 -6.60
N ARG A 298 -0.93 -22.61 -7.31
CA ARG A 298 -0.79 -22.50 -8.76
C ARG A 298 0.55 -21.90 -9.18
N GLY A 299 1.47 -21.69 -8.21
CA GLY A 299 2.81 -21.20 -8.43
C GLY A 299 3.06 -19.78 -7.90
N MET A 300 2.03 -19.09 -7.37
CA MET A 300 2.21 -17.72 -6.84
C MET A 300 2.78 -17.74 -5.42
N ILE A 301 3.90 -18.41 -5.30
CA ILE A 301 4.76 -18.45 -4.12
C ILE A 301 6.22 -18.31 -4.57
N LYS A 302 7.02 -17.47 -3.90
CA LYS A 302 8.41 -17.20 -4.28
C LYS A 302 9.28 -16.92 -3.08
N GLU A 303 10.47 -17.53 -3.06
CA GLU A 303 11.51 -17.15 -2.10
C GLU A 303 12.34 -15.99 -2.62
N VAL A 304 12.62 -15.04 -1.74
CA VAL A 304 13.56 -13.93 -1.96
C VAL A 304 14.46 -13.76 -0.76
N GLU A 305 15.72 -13.37 -1.00
CA GLU A 305 16.67 -13.07 0.06
C GLU A 305 16.60 -11.57 0.41
N VAL A 306 16.45 -11.26 1.71
CA VAL A 306 16.42 -9.91 2.27
C VAL A 306 17.67 -9.66 3.09
N SER A 307 18.50 -8.72 2.67
CA SER A 307 19.79 -8.39 3.29
C SER A 307 19.95 -6.89 3.56
#